data_a62bc200547f766f89f67dfb526a7dcc
#
_entry.id   a62bc200547f766f89f67dfb526a7dcc
#
_cell.length_a   1.000
_cell.length_b   1.000
_cell.length_c   1.000
_cell.angle_alpha   90.00
_cell.angle_beta   90.00
_cell.angle_gamma   90.00
#
_symmetry.space_group_name_H-M   'P 1'
#
loop_
_entity.id
_entity.type
_entity.pdbx_description
1 polymer ?
#
loop_
_entity_poly.entity_id
_entity_poly.type
_entity_poly.pdbx_seq_one_letter_code
_entity_poly.pdbx_strand_id
1 'polypeptide(L)'
;MAADQWVVTRAVKPHCHLVFTLTEEVGSGARAVIGSDVSEVIGVDIGPVATGQGARELGVTIPLMDSAGPHDYHLTRRFLRLCEDHAVPSHRDVFRYYHSDASAAVNAGHDVCTALLCFGADASHGYERTHLSGLINLAELLVLYIQSGPTIAGDREPWLDSVEGFLHQLDADQLTRVDTPLPDPNELLRPGDGAANENDAAGSTPDDAPR
;
A
#
# COMPACT_ATOMS: atom_id res chain seq x y z
N MET A 1 -0.10 -0.23 -33.91
CA MET A 1 -1.52 -0.45 -33.62
C MET A 1 -2.12 0.89 -33.27
N ALA A 2 -3.22 1.25 -33.89
CA ALA A 2 -3.75 2.62 -33.88
C ALA A 2 -4.30 3.00 -32.51
N ALA A 3 -4.00 4.21 -32.07
CA ALA A 3 -4.50 4.84 -30.84
C ALA A 3 -6.05 4.97 -30.80
N ASP A 4 -6.72 4.63 -31.88
CA ASP A 4 -8.17 4.82 -32.03
C ASP A 4 -9.04 3.71 -31.44
N GLN A 5 -8.45 2.66 -30.83
CA GLN A 5 -9.21 1.56 -30.23
C GLN A 5 -9.60 1.78 -28.76
N TRP A 6 -9.21 2.88 -28.16
CA TRP A 6 -9.49 3.20 -26.77
C TRP A 6 -10.80 3.97 -26.52
N VAL A 7 -11.70 3.97 -27.50
CA VAL A 7 -13.05 4.48 -27.26
C VAL A 7 -13.74 3.52 -26.29
N VAL A 8 -13.89 3.98 -25.05
CA VAL A 8 -14.62 3.29 -24.00
C VAL A 8 -16.06 3.09 -24.47
N THR A 9 -16.37 1.92 -25.02
CA THR A 9 -17.70 1.57 -25.53
C THR A 9 -18.63 1.04 -24.43
N ARG A 10 -18.12 0.82 -23.21
CA ARG A 10 -18.94 0.43 -22.04
C ARG A 10 -19.24 1.62 -21.17
N ALA A 11 -20.49 1.70 -20.72
CA ALA A 11 -20.85 2.69 -19.71
C ALA A 11 -19.98 2.48 -18.46
N VAL A 12 -19.29 3.52 -18.03
CA VAL A 12 -18.57 3.56 -16.76
C VAL A 12 -19.61 3.44 -15.65
N LYS A 13 -19.55 2.37 -14.87
CA LYS A 13 -20.54 2.11 -13.81
C LYS A 13 -20.30 2.94 -12.55
N PRO A 14 -19.06 3.10 -12.03
CA PRO A 14 -18.79 3.98 -10.90
C PRO A 14 -18.74 5.44 -11.34
N HIS A 15 -19.10 6.34 -10.44
CA HIS A 15 -18.75 7.75 -10.58
C HIS A 15 -17.23 7.86 -10.45
N CYS A 16 -16.57 8.36 -11.49
CA CYS A 16 -15.13 8.52 -11.53
C CYS A 16 -14.78 9.99 -11.73
N HIS A 17 -13.96 10.52 -10.84
CA HIS A 17 -13.40 11.87 -10.94
C HIS A 17 -11.94 11.76 -11.36
N LEU A 18 -11.58 12.40 -12.44
CA LEU A 18 -10.17 12.57 -12.82
C LEU A 18 -9.70 13.93 -12.27
N VAL A 19 -8.81 13.85 -11.30
CA VAL A 19 -8.33 15.04 -10.57
C VAL A 19 -6.88 15.29 -10.90
N PHE A 20 -6.57 16.51 -11.36
CA PHE A 20 -5.21 17.00 -11.54
C PHE A 20 -4.90 17.95 -10.40
N THR A 21 -4.08 17.50 -9.47
CA THR A 21 -3.70 18.28 -8.28
C THR A 21 -2.56 19.25 -8.61
N LEU A 22 -2.65 20.47 -8.10
CA LEU A 22 -1.66 21.53 -8.38
C LEU A 22 -0.56 21.62 -7.31
N THR A 23 -0.83 21.11 -6.13
CA THR A 23 0.05 21.27 -4.95
C THR A 23 0.47 19.92 -4.36
N GLU A 24 0.51 18.89 -5.21
CA GLU A 24 0.91 17.53 -4.81
C GLU A 24 2.32 17.54 -4.23
N GLU A 25 3.28 18.15 -4.94
CA GLU A 25 4.70 18.23 -4.58
C GLU A 25 4.99 18.91 -3.22
N VAL A 26 4.02 19.66 -2.72
CA VAL A 26 4.10 20.27 -1.38
C VAL A 26 3.12 19.64 -0.39
N GLY A 27 2.58 18.45 -0.72
CA GLY A 27 1.83 17.59 0.17
C GLY A 27 0.40 18.05 0.48
N SER A 28 -0.25 18.82 -0.43
CA SER A 28 -1.63 19.27 -0.19
C SER A 28 -2.63 18.97 -1.30
N GLY A 29 -2.25 18.29 -2.36
CA GLY A 29 -3.07 17.99 -3.54
C GLY A 29 -4.42 17.33 -3.22
N ALA A 30 -4.49 16.02 -3.25
CA ALA A 30 -5.73 15.25 -3.07
C ALA A 30 -6.42 15.54 -1.74
N ARG A 31 -5.66 15.73 -0.67
CA ARG A 31 -6.22 16.03 0.67
C ARG A 31 -7.15 17.25 0.72
N ALA A 32 -7.02 18.16 -0.24
CA ALA A 32 -7.80 19.38 -0.28
C ALA A 32 -9.06 19.27 -1.16
N VAL A 33 -9.16 18.26 -2.02
CA VAL A 33 -10.20 18.20 -3.07
C VAL A 33 -11.09 16.97 -2.99
N ILE A 34 -10.79 15.99 -2.12
CA ILE A 34 -11.59 14.79 -1.99
C ILE A 34 -12.91 15.10 -1.29
N GLY A 35 -14.02 14.79 -1.97
CA GLY A 35 -15.37 14.90 -1.42
C GLY A 35 -15.74 13.72 -0.51
N SER A 36 -16.79 13.89 0.28
CA SER A 36 -17.32 12.85 1.18
C SER A 36 -18.00 11.69 0.47
N ASP A 37 -18.21 11.79 -0.83
CA ASP A 37 -18.77 10.77 -1.71
C ASP A 37 -17.71 9.87 -2.36
N VAL A 38 -16.42 10.13 -2.11
CA VAL A 38 -15.30 9.36 -2.62
C VAL A 38 -14.98 8.22 -1.64
N SER A 39 -14.94 6.98 -2.14
CA SER A 39 -14.59 5.79 -1.37
C SER A 39 -13.19 5.24 -1.70
N GLU A 40 -12.70 5.50 -2.89
CA GLU A 40 -11.42 4.99 -3.39
C GLU A 40 -10.62 6.12 -4.03
N VAL A 41 -9.34 6.21 -3.70
CA VAL A 41 -8.40 7.19 -4.27
C VAL A 41 -7.22 6.44 -4.87
N ILE A 42 -7.06 6.58 -6.17
CA ILE A 42 -5.95 5.98 -6.91
C ILE A 42 -4.98 7.09 -7.28
N GLY A 43 -3.82 7.13 -6.62
CA GLY A 43 -2.71 7.97 -7.03
C GLY A 43 -2.11 7.46 -8.34
N VAL A 44 -1.76 8.38 -9.22
CA VAL A 44 -1.01 8.08 -10.45
C VAL A 44 0.24 8.93 -10.42
N ASP A 45 1.40 8.28 -10.39
CA ASP A 45 2.66 8.95 -10.15
C ASP A 45 3.85 8.25 -10.84
N ILE A 46 5.03 8.80 -10.69
CA ILE A 46 6.29 8.20 -11.11
C ILE A 46 6.73 7.13 -10.11
N GLY A 47 7.19 6.00 -10.63
CA GLY A 47 7.95 5.02 -9.86
C GLY A 47 9.42 5.11 -10.20
N PRO A 48 10.32 5.51 -9.29
CA PRO A 48 11.72 5.71 -9.60
C PRO A 48 12.42 4.40 -9.96
N VAL A 49 13.02 4.35 -11.13
CA VAL A 49 13.82 3.22 -11.60
C VAL A 49 15.25 3.40 -11.05
N ALA A 50 15.54 2.74 -9.96
CA ALA A 50 16.81 2.87 -9.25
C ALA A 50 17.23 1.56 -8.58
N THR A 51 18.49 1.50 -8.16
CA THR A 51 19.01 0.35 -7.40
C THR A 51 18.22 0.19 -6.09
N GLY A 52 17.72 -1.02 -5.85
CA GLY A 52 16.92 -1.33 -4.66
C GLY A 52 15.42 -1.06 -4.79
N GLN A 53 14.97 -0.54 -5.94
CA GLN A 53 13.56 -0.36 -6.27
C GLN A 53 13.05 -1.45 -7.21
N GLY A 54 11.78 -1.81 -7.05
CA GLY A 54 11.07 -2.76 -7.91
C GLY A 54 10.53 -2.14 -9.20
N ALA A 55 10.43 -0.81 -9.26
CA ALA A 55 9.94 -0.07 -10.41
C ALA A 55 10.76 -0.35 -11.69
N ARG A 56 10.08 -0.40 -12.83
CA ARG A 56 10.68 -0.64 -14.14
C ARG A 56 10.06 0.29 -15.17
N GLU A 57 10.83 0.65 -16.21
CA GLU A 57 10.35 1.50 -17.31
C GLU A 57 9.25 0.82 -18.15
N LEU A 58 9.25 -0.51 -18.21
CA LEU A 58 8.27 -1.30 -18.97
C LEU A 58 7.23 -1.87 -18.01
N GLY A 59 5.96 -1.57 -18.25
CA GLY A 59 4.86 -2.03 -17.44
C GLY A 59 4.44 -1.02 -16.37
N VAL A 60 3.53 -1.44 -15.53
CA VAL A 60 3.00 -0.65 -14.40
C VAL A 60 3.67 -1.09 -13.12
N THR A 61 4.11 -0.16 -12.31
CA THR A 61 4.54 -0.46 -10.94
C THR A 61 3.40 -0.20 -9.98
N ILE A 62 3.12 -1.18 -9.13
CA ILE A 62 2.06 -1.12 -8.11
C ILE A 62 2.75 -1.18 -6.74
N PRO A 63 2.98 -0.03 -6.11
CA PRO A 63 3.53 0.02 -4.76
C PRO A 63 2.55 -0.57 -3.75
N LEU A 64 3.06 -1.41 -2.84
CA LEU A 64 2.27 -2.01 -1.77
C LEU A 64 2.16 -1.09 -0.56
N MET A 65 3.13 -0.20 -0.41
CA MET A 65 3.18 0.85 0.61
C MET A 65 4.07 2.00 0.16
N ASP A 66 3.87 3.12 0.78
CA ASP A 66 4.78 4.27 0.74
C ASP A 66 5.23 4.67 2.16
N SER A 67 5.91 5.80 2.30
CA SER A 67 6.44 6.22 3.61
C SER A 67 5.35 6.59 4.64
N ALA A 68 4.12 6.83 4.21
CA ALA A 68 2.99 7.11 5.08
C ALA A 68 2.32 5.83 5.61
N GLY A 69 2.52 4.69 4.94
CA GLY A 69 1.96 3.41 5.36
C GLY A 69 1.57 2.50 4.20
N PRO A 70 0.95 1.35 4.50
CA PRO A 70 0.46 0.44 3.48
C PRO A 70 -0.74 1.03 2.74
N HIS A 71 -0.82 0.77 1.44
CA HIS A 71 -2.03 0.98 0.66
C HIS A 71 -3.09 -0.07 0.98
N ASP A 72 -4.35 0.19 0.62
CA ASP A 72 -5.42 -0.76 0.85
C ASP A 72 -5.13 -2.10 0.15
N TYR A 73 -5.21 -3.18 0.91
CA TYR A 73 -4.88 -4.52 0.45
C TYR A 73 -5.80 -5.00 -0.68
N HIS A 74 -7.12 -4.81 -0.52
CA HIS A 74 -8.10 -5.31 -1.47
C HIS A 74 -8.04 -4.56 -2.79
N LEU A 75 -7.90 -3.24 -2.72
CA LEU A 75 -7.76 -2.40 -3.90
C LEU A 75 -6.46 -2.69 -4.65
N THR A 76 -5.33 -2.78 -3.93
CA THR A 76 -4.02 -3.13 -4.51
C THR A 76 -4.05 -4.51 -5.16
N ARG A 77 -4.63 -5.51 -4.47
CA ARG A 77 -4.75 -6.87 -5.01
C ARG A 77 -5.64 -6.92 -6.25
N ARG A 78 -6.68 -6.10 -6.30
CA ARG A 78 -7.54 -5.99 -7.48
C ARG A 78 -6.76 -5.51 -8.70
N PHE A 79 -5.91 -4.50 -8.57
CA PHE A 79 -5.04 -4.05 -9.65
C PHE A 79 -4.09 -5.15 -10.12
N LEU A 80 -3.49 -5.89 -9.19
CA LEU A 80 -2.62 -7.02 -9.52
C LEU A 80 -3.37 -8.11 -10.29
N ARG A 81 -4.60 -8.46 -9.89
CA ARG A 81 -5.45 -9.42 -10.62
C ARG A 81 -5.81 -8.91 -12.01
N LEU A 82 -6.19 -7.65 -12.16
CA LEU A 82 -6.46 -7.07 -13.47
C LEU A 82 -5.24 -7.17 -14.40
N CYS A 83 -4.05 -6.95 -13.87
CA CYS A 83 -2.82 -7.12 -14.63
C CYS A 83 -2.62 -8.58 -15.06
N GLU A 84 -2.86 -9.55 -14.17
CA GLU A 84 -2.77 -10.98 -14.47
C GLU A 84 -3.81 -11.41 -15.51
N ASP A 85 -5.08 -11.04 -15.31
CA ASP A 85 -6.20 -11.45 -16.18
C ASP A 85 -6.11 -10.88 -17.60
N HIS A 86 -5.53 -9.70 -17.73
CA HIS A 86 -5.43 -8.99 -19.02
C HIS A 86 -4.01 -8.94 -19.60
N ALA A 87 -3.06 -9.65 -18.97
CA ALA A 87 -1.66 -9.69 -19.37
C ALA A 87 -0.99 -8.31 -19.46
N VAL A 88 -1.37 -7.37 -18.59
CA VAL A 88 -0.71 -6.08 -18.43
C VAL A 88 0.60 -6.29 -17.66
N PRO A 89 1.77 -5.97 -18.23
CA PRO A 89 3.03 -6.10 -17.52
C PRO A 89 3.04 -5.27 -16.24
N SER A 90 3.33 -5.91 -15.11
CA SER A 90 3.29 -5.22 -13.82
C SER A 90 4.44 -5.61 -12.90
N HIS A 91 4.80 -4.70 -12.02
CA HIS A 91 5.85 -4.84 -11.01
C HIS A 91 5.32 -4.40 -9.65
N ARG A 92 5.90 -4.91 -8.58
CA ARG A 92 5.57 -4.50 -7.21
C ARG A 92 6.75 -3.75 -6.62
N ASP A 93 6.46 -2.78 -5.78
CA ASP A 93 7.49 -2.02 -5.07
C ASP A 93 7.05 -1.60 -3.67
N VAL A 94 7.99 -1.03 -2.93
CA VAL A 94 7.79 -0.40 -1.63
C VAL A 94 8.56 0.90 -1.60
N PHE A 95 7.85 2.01 -1.43
CA PHE A 95 8.42 3.35 -1.39
C PHE A 95 8.69 3.77 0.06
N ARG A 96 9.93 3.73 0.49
CA ARG A 96 10.31 3.95 1.89
C ARG A 96 10.48 5.41 2.28
N TYR A 97 10.74 6.29 1.32
CA TYR A 97 11.24 7.65 1.58
C TYR A 97 10.31 8.75 1.08
N TYR A 98 9.29 8.43 0.34
CA TYR A 98 8.32 9.38 -0.20
C TYR A 98 6.93 8.75 -0.19
N HIS A 99 5.92 9.60 -0.25
CA HIS A 99 4.51 9.23 -0.20
C HIS A 99 3.76 9.87 -1.35
N SER A 100 2.64 9.25 -1.70
CA SER A 100 1.78 9.70 -2.78
C SER A 100 0.73 10.69 -2.29
N ASP A 101 0.11 11.39 -3.23
CA ASP A 101 -1.04 12.24 -2.99
C ASP A 101 -2.24 11.45 -2.41
N ALA A 102 -2.40 10.17 -2.80
CA ALA A 102 -3.40 9.28 -2.23
C ALA A 102 -3.19 9.08 -0.72
N SER A 103 -1.96 8.83 -0.28
CA SER A 103 -1.63 8.69 1.14
C SER A 103 -1.76 10.02 1.89
N ALA A 104 -1.50 11.14 1.24
CA ALA A 104 -1.73 12.46 1.82
C ALA A 104 -3.21 12.70 2.15
N ALA A 105 -4.14 12.13 1.37
CA ALA A 105 -5.57 12.18 1.69
C ALA A 105 -5.91 11.45 2.99
N VAL A 106 -5.41 10.22 3.18
CA VAL A 106 -5.60 9.46 4.43
C VAL A 106 -5.01 10.20 5.61
N ASN A 107 -3.81 10.74 5.48
CA ASN A 107 -3.16 11.54 6.53
C ASN A 107 -3.94 12.82 6.90
N ALA A 108 -4.75 13.33 5.99
CA ALA A 108 -5.65 14.46 6.24
C ALA A 108 -6.96 14.05 6.94
N GLY A 109 -7.19 12.76 7.17
CA GLY A 109 -8.35 12.23 7.88
C GLY A 109 -9.49 11.78 6.97
N HIS A 110 -9.27 11.64 5.66
CA HIS A 110 -10.26 11.04 4.77
C HIS A 110 -10.31 9.53 4.97
N ASP A 111 -11.51 8.99 5.18
CA ASP A 111 -11.76 7.54 5.32
C ASP A 111 -11.99 6.93 3.94
N VAL A 112 -10.90 6.69 3.21
CA VAL A 112 -10.91 6.20 1.83
C VAL A 112 -9.90 5.06 1.65
N CYS A 113 -10.21 4.11 0.78
CA CYS A 113 -9.26 3.10 0.33
C CYS A 113 -8.26 3.74 -0.64
N THR A 114 -6.97 3.47 -0.47
CA THR A 114 -5.95 4.04 -1.35
C THR A 114 -5.18 2.99 -2.13
N ALA A 115 -4.81 3.31 -3.36
CA ALA A 115 -3.81 2.59 -4.13
C ALA A 115 -2.92 3.58 -4.87
N LEU A 116 -1.74 3.12 -5.26
CA LEU A 116 -0.81 3.89 -6.08
C LEU A 116 -0.45 3.07 -7.32
N LEU A 117 -0.51 3.70 -8.47
CA LEU A 117 -0.12 3.15 -9.76
C LEU A 117 0.95 4.04 -10.37
N CYS A 118 2.09 3.46 -10.72
CA CYS A 118 3.22 4.22 -11.22
C CYS A 118 3.67 3.72 -12.60
N PHE A 119 4.15 4.64 -13.40
CA PHE A 119 5.03 4.32 -14.53
C PHE A 119 6.48 4.53 -14.10
N GLY A 120 7.37 3.65 -14.56
CA GLY A 120 8.79 3.76 -14.20
C GLY A 120 9.48 4.89 -14.92
N ALA A 121 10.23 5.74 -14.21
CA ALA A 121 11.06 6.77 -14.79
C ALA A 121 12.43 6.86 -14.12
N ASP A 122 13.44 7.23 -14.91
CA ASP A 122 14.73 7.63 -14.36
C ASP A 122 14.57 9.01 -13.70
N ALA A 123 15.14 9.20 -12.55
CA ALA A 123 15.22 10.48 -11.86
C ALA A 123 13.84 11.17 -11.67
N SER A 124 13.31 11.10 -10.46
CA SER A 124 12.20 11.95 -10.01
C SER A 124 12.75 13.32 -9.59
N HIS A 125 12.06 14.42 -9.94
CA HIS A 125 12.47 15.81 -9.69
C HIS A 125 13.73 16.25 -10.41
N GLY A 126 14.01 15.71 -11.61
CA GLY A 126 15.16 16.07 -12.40
C GLY A 126 14.92 15.96 -13.89
N TYR A 127 15.90 15.47 -14.63
CA TYR A 127 15.74 15.15 -16.04
C TYR A 127 15.13 13.74 -16.15
N GLU A 128 13.84 13.68 -16.26
CA GLU A 128 13.06 12.45 -16.23
C GLU A 128 12.98 11.81 -17.61
N ARG A 129 13.12 10.50 -17.65
CA ARG A 129 12.98 9.69 -18.84
C ARG A 129 12.15 8.46 -18.51
N THR A 130 11.17 8.17 -19.35
CA THR A 130 10.35 6.96 -19.25
C THR A 130 10.15 6.31 -20.62
N HIS A 131 9.69 5.09 -20.63
CA HIS A 131 9.29 4.40 -21.84
C HIS A 131 7.79 4.54 -22.08
N LEU A 132 7.39 4.85 -23.32
CA LEU A 132 5.98 5.08 -23.69
C LEU A 132 5.07 3.89 -23.32
N SER A 133 5.57 2.65 -23.38
CA SER A 133 4.77 1.47 -23.01
C SER A 133 4.35 1.47 -21.53
N GLY A 134 5.14 2.06 -20.62
CA GLY A 134 4.74 2.22 -19.22
C GLY A 134 3.48 3.06 -19.10
N LEU A 135 3.43 4.19 -19.80
CA LEU A 135 2.26 5.07 -19.82
C LEU A 135 1.04 4.41 -20.48
N ILE A 136 1.24 3.68 -21.58
CA ILE A 136 0.16 2.95 -22.26
C ILE A 136 -0.41 1.86 -21.34
N ASN A 137 0.44 1.06 -20.72
CA ASN A 137 0.01 -0.01 -19.82
C ASN A 137 -0.72 0.54 -18.59
N LEU A 138 -0.27 1.69 -18.06
CA LEU A 138 -0.92 2.38 -16.96
C LEU A 138 -2.33 2.87 -17.35
N ALA A 139 -2.45 3.50 -18.50
CA ALA A 139 -3.75 3.94 -19.03
C ALA A 139 -4.69 2.75 -19.27
N GLU A 140 -4.17 1.65 -19.81
CA GLU A 140 -4.92 0.39 -20.01
C GLU A 140 -5.44 -0.16 -18.67
N LEU A 141 -4.60 -0.23 -17.66
CA LEU A 141 -4.98 -0.71 -16.33
C LEU A 141 -6.06 0.16 -15.70
N LEU A 142 -5.96 1.49 -15.81
CA LEU A 142 -6.99 2.41 -15.33
C LEU A 142 -8.34 2.19 -16.04
N VAL A 143 -8.32 2.01 -17.35
CA VAL A 143 -9.55 1.72 -18.13
C VAL A 143 -10.16 0.39 -17.69
N LEU A 144 -9.36 -0.66 -17.54
CA LEU A 144 -9.81 -1.98 -17.05
C LEU A 144 -10.43 -1.88 -15.66
N TYR A 145 -9.79 -1.12 -14.78
CA TYR A 145 -10.30 -0.88 -13.43
C TYR A 145 -11.66 -0.19 -13.44
N ILE A 146 -11.80 0.93 -14.13
CA ILE A 146 -13.05 1.69 -14.23
C ILE A 146 -14.18 0.84 -14.83
N GLN A 147 -13.86 -0.04 -15.77
CA GLN A 147 -14.83 -0.93 -16.40
C GLN A 147 -15.19 -2.17 -15.57
N SER A 148 -14.34 -2.59 -14.65
CA SER A 148 -14.55 -3.82 -13.88
C SER A 148 -15.65 -3.72 -12.82
N GLY A 149 -16.12 -2.52 -12.49
CA GLY A 149 -17.13 -2.28 -11.44
C GLY A 149 -16.61 -2.51 -10.01
N PRO A 150 -17.32 -2.10 -8.97
CA PRO A 150 -16.90 -2.31 -7.58
C PRO A 150 -16.92 -3.80 -7.23
N THR A 151 -15.86 -4.30 -6.59
CA THR A 151 -15.67 -5.72 -6.27
C THR A 151 -15.82 -6.04 -4.77
N ILE A 152 -16.63 -5.31 -4.05
CA ILE A 152 -16.85 -5.58 -2.62
C ILE A 152 -17.54 -6.94 -2.39
N ALA A 153 -18.23 -7.48 -3.41
CA ALA A 153 -18.99 -8.74 -3.30
C ALA A 153 -18.14 -10.01 -3.52
N GLY A 154 -16.97 -9.91 -4.18
CA GLY A 154 -16.15 -11.08 -4.54
C GLY A 154 -15.16 -11.55 -3.48
N ASP A 155 -14.96 -10.76 -2.44
CA ASP A 155 -13.96 -11.07 -1.40
C ASP A 155 -14.47 -12.02 -0.30
N ARG A 156 -15.76 -12.36 -0.30
CA ARG A 156 -16.34 -13.20 0.76
C ARG A 156 -15.98 -14.69 0.63
N GLU A 157 -15.91 -15.23 -0.59
CA GLU A 157 -15.65 -16.66 -0.77
C GLU A 157 -14.17 -17.04 -0.62
N PRO A 158 -13.21 -16.35 -1.27
CA PRO A 158 -11.80 -16.64 -1.06
C PRO A 158 -11.31 -16.31 0.35
N TRP A 159 -11.99 -15.40 1.05
CA TRP A 159 -11.63 -15.03 2.41
C TRP A 159 -12.00 -16.11 3.43
N LEU A 160 -13.14 -16.76 3.25
CA LEU A 160 -13.54 -17.91 4.09
C LEU A 160 -12.55 -19.07 3.91
N ASP A 161 -12.16 -19.40 2.69
CA ASP A 161 -11.15 -20.43 2.43
C ASP A 161 -9.76 -20.05 3.00
N SER A 162 -9.41 -18.77 2.98
CA SER A 162 -8.15 -18.30 3.56
C SER A 162 -8.17 -18.25 5.09
N VAL A 163 -9.33 -18.00 5.69
CA VAL A 163 -9.51 -18.05 7.16
C VAL A 163 -9.57 -19.49 7.64
N GLU A 164 -10.20 -20.41 6.93
CA GLU A 164 -10.12 -21.83 7.22
C GLU A 164 -8.68 -22.34 7.14
N GLY A 165 -7.92 -21.95 6.11
CA GLY A 165 -6.49 -22.27 6.01
C GLY A 165 -5.64 -21.64 7.12
N PHE A 166 -6.03 -20.49 7.64
CA PHE A 166 -5.36 -19.83 8.77
C PHE A 166 -5.70 -20.49 10.11
N LEU A 167 -6.94 -20.96 10.28
CA LEU A 167 -7.39 -21.68 11.46
C LEU A 167 -6.78 -23.09 11.56
N HIS A 168 -6.34 -23.69 10.46
CA HIS A 168 -5.59 -24.95 10.48
C HIS A 168 -4.19 -24.84 11.12
N GLN A 169 -3.67 -23.63 11.34
CA GLN A 169 -2.42 -23.44 12.10
C GLN A 169 -2.65 -23.39 13.62
N LEU A 170 -3.87 -23.14 14.04
CA LEU A 170 -4.27 -23.29 15.43
C LEU A 170 -5.04 -24.61 15.51
N ASP A 171 -4.37 -25.64 16.05
CA ASP A 171 -4.99 -26.93 16.29
C ASP A 171 -6.36 -26.72 16.94
N ALA A 172 -7.43 -27.21 16.32
CA ALA A 172 -8.80 -27.02 16.84
C ALA A 172 -8.93 -27.44 18.31
N ASP A 173 -8.08 -28.39 18.74
CA ASP A 173 -7.95 -28.82 20.12
C ASP A 173 -7.30 -27.79 21.05
N GLN A 174 -6.61 -26.77 20.51
CA GLN A 174 -6.05 -25.67 21.32
C GLN A 174 -7.05 -24.55 21.56
N LEU A 175 -8.02 -24.37 20.66
CA LEU A 175 -9.11 -23.40 20.84
C LEU A 175 -10.15 -23.87 21.87
N THR A 176 -10.28 -25.19 22.09
CA THR A 176 -11.18 -25.75 23.12
C THR A 176 -10.54 -25.82 24.52
N ARG A 177 -9.27 -25.49 24.66
CA ARG A 177 -8.55 -25.48 25.95
C ARG A 177 -8.43 -24.10 26.59
N VAL A 178 -9.22 -23.11 26.21
CA VAL A 178 -9.33 -21.86 26.97
C VAL A 178 -10.31 -22.05 28.14
N ASP A 179 -10.09 -23.11 28.95
CA ASP A 179 -10.63 -23.22 30.32
C ASP A 179 -9.71 -22.54 31.35
N THR A 180 -8.74 -21.77 30.89
CA THR A 180 -7.99 -20.89 31.77
C THR A 180 -8.84 -19.62 31.99
N PRO A 181 -9.35 -19.39 33.20
CA PRO A 181 -10.04 -18.14 33.49
C PRO A 181 -9.13 -16.98 33.11
N LEU A 182 -9.69 -15.99 32.41
CA LEU A 182 -8.96 -14.76 32.13
C LEU A 182 -8.37 -14.23 33.44
N PRO A 183 -7.09 -13.88 33.49
CA PRO A 183 -6.50 -13.31 34.69
C PRO A 183 -7.33 -12.10 35.13
N ASP A 184 -7.54 -11.98 36.44
CA ASP A 184 -8.26 -10.85 37.01
C ASP A 184 -7.68 -9.54 36.46
N PRO A 185 -8.48 -8.64 35.88
CA PRO A 185 -8.00 -7.35 35.38
C PRO A 185 -7.18 -6.58 36.42
N ASN A 186 -7.43 -6.80 37.72
CA ASN A 186 -6.67 -6.20 38.81
C ASN A 186 -5.27 -6.85 39.02
N GLU A 187 -5.04 -8.05 38.52
CA GLU A 187 -3.70 -8.66 38.52
C GLU A 187 -2.80 -8.09 37.43
N LEU A 188 -3.38 -7.68 36.31
CA LEU A 188 -2.66 -7.05 35.20
C LEU A 188 -2.21 -5.62 35.52
N LEU A 189 -2.81 -5.00 36.55
CA LEU A 189 -2.51 -3.62 36.98
C LEU A 189 -1.56 -3.55 38.20
N ARG A 190 -1.08 -4.69 38.70
CA ARG A 190 -0.03 -4.66 39.73
C ARG A 190 1.27 -4.17 39.10
N PRO A 191 1.92 -3.12 39.64
CA PRO A 191 3.28 -2.78 39.22
C PRO A 191 4.15 -4.01 39.46
N GLY A 192 4.77 -4.50 38.39
CA GLY A 192 5.68 -5.62 38.49
C GLY A 192 6.76 -5.34 39.52
N ASP A 193 6.91 -6.23 40.50
CA ASP A 193 8.07 -6.24 41.39
C ASP A 193 9.31 -6.26 40.49
N GLY A 194 10.05 -5.16 40.48
CA GLY A 194 11.21 -4.97 39.62
C GLY A 194 12.20 -6.12 39.85
N ALA A 195 12.38 -6.91 38.80
CA ALA A 195 13.54 -7.76 38.71
C ALA A 195 14.79 -6.89 38.80
N ALA A 196 15.46 -6.97 39.91
CA ALA A 196 16.74 -6.32 40.14
C ALA A 196 17.71 -6.77 39.02
N ASN A 197 18.19 -5.81 38.30
CA ASN A 197 19.19 -6.01 37.25
C ASN A 197 20.52 -6.30 37.93
N GLU A 198 20.89 -7.57 38.06
CA GLU A 198 22.22 -8.04 38.53
C GLU A 198 23.27 -7.80 37.43
N ASN A 199 23.58 -6.57 37.09
CA ASN A 199 24.70 -6.26 36.20
C ASN A 199 25.41 -4.95 36.57
N ASP A 200 25.42 -4.57 37.85
CA ASP A 200 26.29 -3.49 38.36
C ASP A 200 27.35 -4.05 39.32
N ALA A 201 28.25 -4.87 38.81
CA ALA A 201 29.49 -5.19 39.55
C ALA A 201 30.61 -5.65 38.62
N ALA A 202 31.38 -4.71 38.12
CA ALA A 202 32.82 -4.82 37.78
C ALA A 202 33.15 -3.55 36.97
N GLY A 203 33.84 -2.59 37.43
CA GLY A 203 35.05 -2.59 38.23
C GLY A 203 36.02 -1.65 37.55
N SER A 204 36.21 -0.45 38.11
CA SER A 204 37.43 0.36 38.16
C SER A 204 38.42 0.40 36.98
N THR A 205 38.62 1.59 36.52
CA THR A 205 39.77 2.19 35.88
C THR A 205 41.14 1.82 36.48
N PRO A 206 42.34 2.04 35.83
CA PRO A 206 42.86 3.39 35.71
C PRO A 206 43.61 3.75 34.42
N ASP A 207 43.66 5.07 34.18
CA ASP A 207 44.78 5.92 33.71
C ASP A 207 45.95 5.30 32.98
N ASP A 208 46.22 5.79 31.78
CA ASP A 208 47.50 6.42 31.41
C ASP A 208 47.45 6.98 29.98
N ALA A 209 47.56 8.29 29.86
CA ALA A 209 48.15 8.99 28.72
C ALA A 209 49.70 8.94 28.88
N PRO A 210 50.60 9.31 27.95
CA PRO A 210 50.47 10.24 26.84
C PRO A 210 51.26 9.85 25.56
N ARG A 211 50.90 10.36 24.42
CA ARG A 211 51.67 11.16 23.44
C ARG A 211 50.95 11.25 22.11
#